data_346a4dbce106dd4d4999728fbb0b79f3
#
_entry.id   346a4dbce106dd4d4999728fbb0b79f3
#
_cell.length_a   1.000
_cell.length_b   1.000
_cell.length_c   1.000
_cell.angle_alpha   90.00
_cell.angle_beta   90.00
_cell.angle_gamma   90.00
#
_symmetry.space_group_name_H-M   'P 1'
#
loop_
_entity.id
_entity.type
_entity.pdbx_description
1 polymer ?
#
loop_
_entity_poly.entity_id
_entity_poly.type
_entity_poly.pdbx_seq_one_letter_code
_entity_poly.pdbx_strand_id
1 'polypeptide(L)'
;MRGEASEARARRERGMTTLTIDRSRAQDQSVGKTSIISRFMYDKFDNSYQATIGIDFLSKTMYLEDRTVRLQLWDTAGQERFRSLIPSYIRDSSVAVIVYDVSSRASFVNSTKWIAEVKAERGGDVIIALVGNKTDLDGREVSAAEGEAKAKEEGVMFIETSAKAGFNVKVLFRKIAAALPGLETPTSSGAAGGEDLVEVKLTGAATESKSSCC
;
A
#
# COMPACT_ATOMS: atom_id res chain seq x y z
N MET A 1 -0.60 -22.48 25.52
CA MET A 1 -0.91 -22.98 24.17
C MET A 1 -2.24 -22.52 23.56
N ARG A 2 -3.37 -22.39 24.29
CA ARG A 2 -4.63 -21.85 23.69
C ARG A 2 -4.63 -20.32 23.53
N GLY A 3 -3.87 -19.58 24.33
CA GLY A 3 -3.78 -18.11 24.26
C GLY A 3 -2.98 -17.62 23.05
N GLU A 4 -1.85 -18.24 22.76
CA GLU A 4 -0.97 -17.85 21.66
C GLU A 4 -1.59 -18.03 20.26
N ALA A 5 -2.39 -19.10 20.09
CA ALA A 5 -3.14 -19.33 18.85
C ALA A 5 -4.27 -18.31 18.66
N SER A 6 -4.89 -17.81 19.73
CA SER A 6 -5.91 -16.78 19.71
C SER A 6 -5.31 -15.41 19.37
N GLU A 7 -4.16 -15.08 19.95
CA GLU A 7 -3.43 -13.84 19.61
C GLU A 7 -2.84 -13.85 18.19
N ALA A 8 -2.32 -14.99 17.74
CA ALA A 8 -1.86 -15.15 16.36
C ALA A 8 -3.01 -15.03 15.35
N ARG A 9 -4.21 -15.53 15.70
CA ARG A 9 -5.42 -15.39 14.90
C ARG A 9 -5.94 -13.94 14.90
N ALA A 10 -5.91 -13.27 16.04
CA ALA A 10 -6.27 -11.84 16.17
C ALA A 10 -5.24 -10.92 15.47
N ARG A 11 -3.97 -11.32 15.36
CA ARG A 11 -2.96 -10.65 14.52
C ARG A 11 -3.21 -10.90 13.02
N ARG A 12 -3.73 -12.06 12.63
CA ARG A 12 -4.10 -12.36 11.23
C ARG A 12 -5.28 -11.56 10.70
N GLU A 13 -6.19 -11.14 11.58
CA GLU A 13 -7.39 -10.38 11.21
C GLU A 13 -7.22 -8.85 11.35
N ARG A 14 -6.10 -8.38 11.90
CA ARG A 14 -5.80 -6.95 11.95
C ARG A 14 -5.54 -6.45 10.54
N GLY A 15 -6.52 -5.72 10.01
CA GLY A 15 -6.40 -5.04 8.74
C GLY A 15 -5.15 -4.15 8.76
N MET A 16 -4.40 -4.22 7.68
CA MET A 16 -3.11 -3.60 7.49
C MET A 16 -3.26 -2.11 7.30
N THR A 17 -2.72 -1.32 8.19
CA THR A 17 -2.87 0.13 8.20
C THR A 17 -1.78 0.77 7.34
N THR A 18 -2.19 1.49 6.31
CA THR A 18 -1.32 2.30 5.45
C THR A 18 -1.62 3.77 5.69
N LEU A 19 -0.63 4.54 6.11
CA LEU A 19 -0.72 5.98 6.29
C LEU A 19 -0.13 6.69 5.07
N THR A 20 -0.87 7.64 4.50
CA THR A 20 -0.37 8.48 3.42
C THR A 20 -0.03 9.86 3.95
N ILE A 21 1.25 10.26 3.87
CA ILE A 21 1.77 11.47 4.50
C ILE A 21 2.32 12.44 3.46
N ASP A 22 2.06 13.74 3.66
CA ASP A 22 2.72 14.85 2.97
C ASP A 22 2.76 16.10 3.85
N ARG A 23 3.83 16.90 3.67
CA ARG A 23 3.97 18.22 4.26
C ARG A 23 4.06 19.28 3.18
N SER A 24 2.91 19.73 2.67
CA SER A 24 2.87 20.99 1.96
C SER A 24 2.60 22.14 2.95
N ARG A 25 3.38 23.22 2.87
CA ARG A 25 2.98 24.51 3.46
C ARG A 25 1.73 24.98 2.72
N ALA A 26 0.94 25.87 3.34
CA ALA A 26 -0.30 26.40 2.80
C ALA A 26 -0.24 27.00 1.37
N GLN A 27 0.95 27.08 0.77
CA GLN A 27 1.22 27.53 -0.60
C GLN A 27 1.62 26.41 -1.58
N ASP A 28 1.99 25.20 -1.09
CA ASP A 28 2.31 24.08 -1.97
C ASP A 28 1.06 23.26 -2.21
N GLN A 29 0.56 23.34 -3.43
CA GLN A 29 -0.60 22.60 -3.91
C GLN A 29 -0.45 21.11 -3.65
N SER A 30 -1.56 20.47 -3.33
CA SER A 30 -1.61 19.05 -2.93
C SER A 30 -0.82 18.16 -3.90
N VAL A 31 0.10 17.38 -3.38
CA VAL A 31 0.89 16.39 -4.15
C VAL A 31 0.02 15.24 -4.69
N GLY A 32 -1.27 15.22 -4.35
CA GLY A 32 -2.26 14.27 -4.87
C GLY A 32 -2.42 12.98 -4.07
N LYS A 33 -2.24 12.99 -2.74
CA LYS A 33 -2.50 11.85 -1.86
C LYS A 33 -3.91 11.31 -2.00
N THR A 34 -4.89 12.19 -1.75
CA THR A 34 -6.32 11.91 -1.91
C THR A 34 -6.65 11.40 -3.31
N SER A 35 -6.01 11.98 -4.35
CA SER A 35 -6.23 11.57 -5.74
C SER A 35 -5.68 10.15 -6.00
N ILE A 36 -4.53 9.77 -5.43
CA ILE A 36 -3.99 8.41 -5.51
C ILE A 36 -4.95 7.43 -4.83
N ILE A 37 -5.43 7.76 -3.64
CA ILE A 37 -6.37 6.92 -2.88
C ILE A 37 -7.69 6.80 -3.62
N SER A 38 -8.28 7.90 -4.11
CA SER A 38 -9.53 7.89 -4.86
C SER A 38 -9.41 7.09 -6.16
N ARG A 39 -8.29 7.22 -6.87
CA ARG A 39 -8.01 6.41 -8.06
C ARG A 39 -7.90 4.92 -7.72
N PHE A 40 -7.24 4.58 -6.62
CA PHE A 40 -7.15 3.19 -6.17
C PHE A 40 -8.48 2.62 -5.72
N MET A 41 -9.25 3.38 -4.94
CA MET A 41 -10.52 2.92 -4.36
C MET A 41 -11.64 2.81 -5.37
N TYR A 42 -11.80 3.85 -6.19
CA TYR A 42 -13.00 4.06 -7.02
C TYR A 42 -12.71 4.12 -8.51
N ASP A 43 -11.42 4.05 -8.91
CA ASP A 43 -10.95 4.26 -10.28
C ASP A 43 -11.37 5.63 -10.88
N LYS A 44 -11.54 6.63 -10.01
CA LYS A 44 -11.98 7.98 -10.35
C LYS A 44 -10.85 8.99 -10.10
N PHE A 45 -10.85 10.03 -10.90
CA PHE A 45 -10.02 11.21 -10.71
C PHE A 45 -10.89 12.45 -10.86
N ASP A 46 -10.84 13.33 -9.87
CA ASP A 46 -11.52 14.62 -9.91
C ASP A 46 -10.49 15.72 -10.20
N ASN A 47 -10.78 16.56 -11.18
CA ASN A 47 -9.95 17.73 -11.51
C ASN A 47 -10.19 18.88 -10.53
N SER A 48 -11.29 18.86 -9.77
CA SER A 48 -11.56 19.87 -8.76
C SER A 48 -10.67 19.66 -7.55
N TYR A 49 -9.92 20.69 -7.18
CA TYR A 49 -9.10 20.65 -5.96
C TYR A 49 -9.97 20.92 -4.74
N GLN A 50 -10.09 19.91 -3.90
CA GLN A 50 -10.63 20.07 -2.55
C GLN A 50 -9.54 19.68 -1.54
N ALA A 51 -9.20 20.61 -0.66
CA ALA A 51 -8.29 20.30 0.43
C ALA A 51 -8.92 19.31 1.40
N THR A 52 -8.21 18.20 1.70
CA THR A 52 -8.64 17.25 2.73
C THR A 52 -8.70 17.95 4.08
N ILE A 53 -9.84 17.82 4.77
CA ILE A 53 -10.04 18.37 6.11
C ILE A 53 -9.94 17.22 7.10
N GLY A 54 -8.92 17.24 7.96
CA GLY A 54 -8.71 16.19 8.95
C GLY A 54 -8.01 14.96 8.41
N ILE A 55 -8.45 13.80 8.83
CA ILE A 55 -7.94 12.50 8.40
C ILE A 55 -9.14 11.65 8.00
N ASP A 56 -9.12 11.12 6.78
CA ASP A 56 -10.15 10.23 6.27
C ASP A 56 -9.70 8.77 6.34
N PHE A 57 -10.66 7.87 6.59
CA PHE A 57 -10.41 6.43 6.73
C PHE A 57 -11.14 5.64 5.65
N LEU A 58 -10.39 4.87 4.88
CA LEU A 58 -10.93 4.02 3.82
C LEU A 58 -10.38 2.59 3.96
N SER A 59 -11.16 1.62 3.53
CA SER A 59 -10.77 0.20 3.58
C SER A 59 -11.05 -0.48 2.25
N LYS A 60 -10.09 -1.25 1.75
CA LYS A 60 -10.23 -2.05 0.54
C LYS A 60 -9.58 -3.41 0.69
N THR A 61 -10.30 -4.46 0.29
CA THR A 61 -9.76 -5.81 0.21
C THR A 61 -9.09 -6.02 -1.15
N MET A 62 -7.88 -6.53 -1.14
CA MET A 62 -7.13 -6.93 -2.31
C MET A 62 -6.89 -8.44 -2.30
N TYR A 63 -7.02 -9.05 -3.46
CA TYR A 63 -6.70 -10.44 -3.68
C TYR A 63 -5.34 -10.51 -4.39
N LEU A 64 -4.35 -11.09 -3.72
CA LEU A 64 -3.06 -11.47 -4.27
C LEU A 64 -3.13 -12.96 -4.64
N GLU A 65 -2.16 -13.45 -5.39
CA GLU A 65 -2.14 -14.85 -5.85
C GLU A 65 -2.12 -15.86 -4.69
N ASP A 66 -1.44 -15.51 -3.61
CA ASP A 66 -1.21 -16.36 -2.43
C ASP A 66 -2.08 -16.00 -1.23
N ARG A 67 -2.79 -14.86 -1.26
CA ARG A 67 -3.47 -14.33 -0.07
C ARG A 67 -4.45 -13.21 -0.33
N THR A 68 -5.31 -12.99 0.65
CA THR A 68 -6.20 -11.83 0.70
C THR A 68 -5.69 -10.83 1.73
N VAL A 69 -5.54 -9.57 1.32
CA VAL A 69 -5.05 -8.48 2.16
C VAL A 69 -6.13 -7.41 2.27
N ARG A 70 -6.48 -7.03 3.49
CA ARG A 70 -7.36 -5.89 3.74
C ARG A 70 -6.52 -4.67 4.06
N LEU A 71 -6.47 -3.72 3.14
CA LEU A 71 -5.81 -2.43 3.33
C LEU A 71 -6.75 -1.46 4.06
N GLN A 72 -6.22 -0.81 5.09
CA GLN A 72 -6.84 0.30 5.79
C GLN A 72 -6.02 1.54 5.50
N LEU A 73 -6.60 2.49 4.80
CA LEU A 73 -5.94 3.67 4.29
C LEU A 73 -6.35 4.89 5.12
N TRP A 74 -5.36 5.62 5.62
CA TRP A 74 -5.55 6.90 6.29
C TRP A 74 -5.09 8.01 5.35
N ASP A 75 -6.04 8.75 4.80
CA ASP A 75 -5.75 9.94 3.99
C ASP A 75 -5.57 11.14 4.92
N THR A 76 -4.35 11.63 5.02
CA THR A 76 -4.03 12.74 5.91
C THR A 76 -4.12 14.09 5.20
N ALA A 77 -4.73 15.07 5.86
CA ALA A 77 -4.67 16.46 5.41
C ALA A 77 -3.22 16.95 5.40
N GLY A 78 -2.82 17.66 4.33
CA GLY A 78 -1.49 18.29 4.24
C GLY A 78 -1.32 19.53 5.13
N GLN A 79 -2.33 19.90 5.92
CA GLN A 79 -2.34 21.14 6.74
C GLN A 79 -1.63 20.93 8.08
N GLU A 80 -0.78 21.87 8.46
CA GLU A 80 0.01 21.86 9.69
C GLU A 80 -0.82 21.78 10.98
N ARG A 81 -2.05 22.26 10.98
CA ARG A 81 -2.96 22.20 12.13
C ARG A 81 -3.31 20.78 12.59
N PHE A 82 -3.18 19.79 11.69
CA PHE A 82 -3.44 18.38 12.02
C PHE A 82 -2.16 17.60 12.35
N ARG A 83 -1.00 18.27 12.39
CA ARG A 83 0.30 17.65 12.61
C ARG A 83 0.40 16.91 13.96
N SER A 84 -0.26 17.40 15.00
CA SER A 84 -0.26 16.77 16.33
C SER A 84 -0.91 15.37 16.35
N LEU A 85 -1.76 15.07 15.37
CA LEU A 85 -2.43 13.76 15.28
C LEU A 85 -1.58 12.71 14.54
N ILE A 86 -0.70 13.15 13.63
CA ILE A 86 0.05 12.27 12.73
C ILE A 86 0.91 11.23 13.48
N PRO A 87 1.65 11.56 14.57
CA PRO A 87 2.48 10.58 15.27
C PRO A 87 1.70 9.37 15.77
N SER A 88 0.45 9.55 16.22
CA SER A 88 -0.40 8.44 16.68
C SER A 88 -0.72 7.47 15.53
N TYR A 89 -1.04 8.00 14.34
CA TYR A 89 -1.32 7.18 13.16
C TYR A 89 -0.06 6.51 12.61
N ILE A 90 1.11 7.17 12.67
CA ILE A 90 2.39 6.56 12.29
C ILE A 90 2.65 5.34 13.17
N ARG A 91 2.45 5.45 14.50
CA ARG A 91 2.71 4.35 15.44
C ARG A 91 1.83 3.12 15.17
N ASP A 92 0.62 3.32 14.72
CA ASP A 92 -0.33 2.23 14.43
C ASP A 92 -0.25 1.70 13.00
N SER A 93 0.57 2.32 12.14
CA SER A 93 0.66 1.97 10.72
C SER A 93 1.79 0.98 10.45
N SER A 94 1.54 -0.01 9.60
CA SER A 94 2.56 -0.96 9.10
C SER A 94 3.31 -0.41 7.90
N VAL A 95 2.70 0.55 7.19
CA VAL A 95 3.26 1.18 5.97
C VAL A 95 3.04 2.68 6.02
N ALA A 96 4.06 3.43 5.63
CA ALA A 96 3.96 4.86 5.36
C ALA A 96 4.20 5.14 3.87
N VAL A 97 3.24 5.78 3.21
CA VAL A 97 3.35 6.21 1.82
C VAL A 97 3.63 7.71 1.80
N ILE A 98 4.84 8.08 1.40
CA ILE A 98 5.29 9.47 1.33
C ILE A 98 5.23 9.91 -0.12
N VAL A 99 4.35 10.87 -0.40
CA VAL A 99 4.08 11.33 -1.76
C VAL A 99 4.73 12.70 -2.00
N TYR A 100 5.38 12.86 -3.14
CA TYR A 100 5.81 14.15 -3.66
C TYR A 100 5.27 14.35 -5.09
N ASP A 101 5.25 15.60 -5.52
CA ASP A 101 4.89 16.00 -6.88
C ASP A 101 6.15 16.10 -7.73
N VAL A 102 6.24 15.37 -8.85
CA VAL A 102 7.42 15.40 -9.74
C VAL A 102 7.67 16.77 -10.37
N SER A 103 6.66 17.64 -10.38
CA SER A 103 6.75 19.04 -10.85
C SER A 103 7.07 20.05 -9.73
N SER A 104 7.40 19.57 -8.51
CA SER A 104 7.71 20.43 -7.37
C SER A 104 8.96 19.94 -6.63
N ARG A 105 10.08 20.58 -6.87
CA ARG A 105 11.35 20.32 -6.16
C ARG A 105 11.20 20.48 -4.63
N ALA A 106 10.39 21.43 -4.19
CA ALA A 106 10.15 21.69 -2.78
C ALA A 106 9.46 20.48 -2.11
N SER A 107 8.48 19.87 -2.76
CA SER A 107 7.79 18.69 -2.23
C SER A 107 8.74 17.48 -2.12
N PHE A 108 9.63 17.30 -3.09
CA PHE A 108 10.67 16.27 -3.07
C PHE A 108 11.66 16.44 -1.91
N VAL A 109 12.16 17.66 -1.71
CA VAL A 109 13.05 17.96 -0.58
C VAL A 109 12.35 17.72 0.76
N ASN A 110 11.08 18.08 0.87
CA ASN A 110 10.30 17.87 2.09
C ASN A 110 10.06 16.41 2.40
N SER A 111 10.04 15.52 1.39
CA SER A 111 9.85 14.07 1.60
C SER A 111 10.91 13.46 2.51
N THR A 112 12.16 13.98 2.50
CA THR A 112 13.24 13.52 3.38
C THR A 112 12.90 13.70 4.87
N LYS A 113 12.27 14.83 5.20
CA LYS A 113 11.87 15.12 6.59
C LYS A 113 10.82 14.10 7.08
N TRP A 114 9.90 13.71 6.19
CA TRP A 114 8.89 12.71 6.50
C TRP A 114 9.46 11.32 6.66
N ILE A 115 10.40 10.92 5.79
CA ILE A 115 11.11 9.64 5.95
C ILE A 115 11.81 9.61 7.32
N ALA A 116 12.51 10.68 7.69
CA ALA A 116 13.18 10.76 8.98
C ALA A 116 12.19 10.72 10.16
N GLU A 117 11.06 11.45 10.07
CA GLU A 117 10.03 11.47 11.11
C GLU A 117 9.37 10.10 11.31
N VAL A 118 9.04 9.40 10.21
CA VAL A 118 8.50 8.03 10.27
C VAL A 118 9.50 7.06 10.87
N LYS A 119 10.77 7.13 10.47
CA LYS A 119 11.85 6.29 11.03
C LYS A 119 12.05 6.56 12.52
N ALA A 120 11.98 7.82 12.96
CA ALA A 120 12.10 8.19 14.36
C ALA A 120 10.95 7.65 15.21
N GLU A 121 9.70 7.64 14.71
CA GLU A 121 8.53 7.17 15.46
C GLU A 121 8.38 5.63 15.47
N ARG A 122 8.85 4.93 14.43
CA ARG A 122 8.63 3.49 14.24
C ARG A 122 9.90 2.64 14.25
N GLY A 123 11.07 3.23 14.13
CA GLY A 123 12.31 2.47 13.93
C GLY A 123 12.35 1.77 12.56
N GLY A 124 12.92 0.55 12.55
CA GLY A 124 13.11 -0.24 11.33
C GLY A 124 11.92 -1.07 10.88
N ASP A 125 10.85 -1.16 11.67
CA ASP A 125 9.75 -2.11 11.44
C ASP A 125 8.65 -1.60 10.49
N VAL A 126 8.76 -0.37 10.02
CA VAL A 126 7.80 0.22 9.12
C VAL A 126 8.26 0.16 7.66
N ILE A 127 7.39 -0.26 6.77
CA ILE A 127 7.63 -0.18 5.35
C ILE A 127 7.37 1.24 4.88
N ILE A 128 8.36 1.87 4.24
CA ILE A 128 8.21 3.22 3.69
C ILE A 128 8.23 3.13 2.17
N ALA A 129 7.24 3.76 1.52
CA ALA A 129 7.18 3.91 0.08
C ALA A 129 7.26 5.40 -0.30
N LEU A 130 8.32 5.78 -1.01
CA LEU A 130 8.47 7.10 -1.62
C LEU A 130 7.80 7.09 -3.00
N VAL A 131 6.83 7.98 -3.21
CA VAL A 131 5.99 8.01 -4.41
C VAL A 131 6.10 9.35 -5.12
N GLY A 132 6.65 9.35 -6.34
CA GLY A 132 6.64 10.51 -7.24
C GLY A 132 5.33 10.53 -8.04
N ASN A 133 4.42 11.46 -7.71
CA ASN A 133 3.12 11.56 -8.37
C ASN A 133 3.09 12.67 -9.43
N LYS A 134 2.06 12.66 -10.26
CA LYS A 134 1.79 13.60 -11.35
C LYS A 134 2.78 13.48 -12.52
N THR A 135 3.19 12.24 -12.83
CA THR A 135 4.09 11.97 -13.98
C THR A 135 3.49 12.30 -15.34
N ASP A 136 2.22 12.65 -15.38
CA ASP A 136 1.48 13.12 -16.54
C ASP A 136 1.72 14.60 -16.88
N LEU A 137 2.43 15.35 -16.02
CA LEU A 137 2.72 16.76 -16.23
C LEU A 137 4.04 16.95 -17.01
N ASP A 138 4.04 17.88 -17.96
CA ASP A 138 5.23 18.21 -18.77
C ASP A 138 6.30 19.00 -17.98
N GLY A 139 5.90 19.74 -16.92
CA GLY A 139 6.77 20.58 -16.10
C GLY A 139 7.52 19.82 -15.01
N ARG A 140 8.15 18.69 -15.34
CA ARG A 140 8.91 17.88 -14.38
C ARG A 140 10.17 18.64 -13.88
N GLU A 141 10.30 18.74 -12.56
CA GLU A 141 11.48 19.30 -11.87
C GLU A 141 12.36 18.23 -11.20
N VAL A 142 11.80 17.05 -10.94
CA VAL A 142 12.49 15.92 -10.29
C VAL A 142 12.50 14.73 -11.24
N SER A 143 13.68 14.28 -11.63
CA SER A 143 13.82 13.10 -12.50
C SER A 143 13.54 11.81 -11.75
N ALA A 144 13.13 10.77 -12.48
CA ALA A 144 12.95 9.43 -11.90
C ALA A 144 14.23 8.90 -11.25
N ALA A 145 15.39 9.17 -11.88
CA ALA A 145 16.70 8.76 -11.35
C ALA A 145 17.03 9.42 -10.00
N GLU A 146 16.65 10.68 -9.78
CA GLU A 146 16.82 11.37 -8.48
C GLU A 146 15.91 10.73 -7.41
N GLY A 147 14.66 10.42 -7.76
CA GLY A 147 13.73 9.74 -6.86
C GLY A 147 14.23 8.37 -6.45
N GLU A 148 14.72 7.60 -7.42
CA GLU A 148 15.27 6.26 -7.20
C GLU A 148 16.56 6.29 -6.37
N ALA A 149 17.48 7.22 -6.67
CA ALA A 149 18.70 7.41 -5.91
C ALA A 149 18.41 7.74 -4.44
N LYS A 150 17.46 8.65 -4.19
CA LYS A 150 17.03 9.00 -2.84
C LYS A 150 16.40 7.82 -2.12
N ALA A 151 15.53 7.08 -2.76
CA ALA A 151 14.91 5.91 -2.16
C ALA A 151 15.94 4.85 -1.79
N LYS A 152 16.96 4.65 -2.63
CA LYS A 152 18.08 3.75 -2.36
C LYS A 152 18.93 4.23 -1.17
N GLU A 153 19.24 5.52 -1.11
CA GLU A 153 19.96 6.16 0.00
C GLU A 153 19.21 5.96 1.33
N GLU A 154 17.90 6.17 1.31
CA GLU A 154 17.04 6.04 2.48
C GLU A 154 16.63 4.59 2.80
N GLY A 155 16.92 3.63 1.93
CA GLY A 155 16.51 2.23 2.10
C GLY A 155 14.99 2.05 2.06
N VAL A 156 14.28 2.81 1.21
CA VAL A 156 12.81 2.78 1.07
C VAL A 156 12.39 2.34 -0.32
N MET A 157 11.14 1.90 -0.46
CA MET A 157 10.57 1.54 -1.76
C MET A 157 10.38 2.80 -2.61
N PHE A 158 10.53 2.66 -3.94
CA PHE A 158 10.27 3.75 -4.89
C PHE A 158 9.29 3.34 -5.98
N ILE A 159 8.41 4.26 -6.34
CA ILE A 159 7.56 4.15 -7.52
C ILE A 159 7.08 5.52 -7.98
N GLU A 160 7.01 5.72 -9.29
CA GLU A 160 6.34 6.87 -9.87
C GLU A 160 4.90 6.53 -10.26
N THR A 161 3.99 7.48 -10.10
CA THR A 161 2.56 7.34 -10.36
C THR A 161 1.99 8.56 -11.07
N SER A 162 0.87 8.36 -11.74
CA SER A 162 -0.06 9.43 -12.09
C SER A 162 -1.46 9.05 -11.63
N ALA A 163 -1.97 9.74 -10.64
CA ALA A 163 -3.36 9.56 -10.21
C ALA A 163 -4.34 9.93 -11.33
N LYS A 164 -4.01 10.94 -12.13
CA LYS A 164 -4.83 11.39 -13.27
C LYS A 164 -4.90 10.33 -14.36
N ALA A 165 -3.76 9.83 -14.82
CA ALA A 165 -3.70 8.79 -15.86
C ALA A 165 -4.00 7.38 -15.32
N GLY A 166 -4.02 7.17 -13.98
CA GLY A 166 -4.13 5.85 -13.37
C GLY A 166 -2.83 5.03 -13.44
N PHE A 167 -1.73 5.66 -13.88
CA PHE A 167 -0.46 4.98 -14.08
C PHE A 167 0.15 4.54 -12.74
N ASN A 168 0.52 3.27 -12.65
CA ASN A 168 1.17 2.63 -11.51
C ASN A 168 0.41 2.68 -10.18
N VAL A 169 -0.78 3.25 -10.08
CA VAL A 169 -1.52 3.36 -8.81
C VAL A 169 -1.86 1.97 -8.25
N LYS A 170 -2.40 1.06 -9.07
CA LYS A 170 -2.70 -0.32 -8.65
C LYS A 170 -1.42 -1.10 -8.34
N VAL A 171 -0.32 -0.83 -9.07
CA VAL A 171 0.99 -1.46 -8.85
C VAL A 171 1.59 -1.03 -7.51
N LEU A 172 1.48 0.24 -7.13
CA LEU A 172 1.91 0.75 -5.82
C LEU A 172 1.28 -0.06 -4.68
N PHE A 173 -0.04 -0.18 -4.65
CA PHE A 173 -0.72 -0.89 -3.57
C PHE A 173 -0.48 -2.40 -3.59
N ARG A 174 -0.26 -3.01 -4.77
CA ARG A 174 0.17 -4.41 -4.87
C ARG A 174 1.57 -4.62 -4.29
N LYS A 175 2.53 -3.75 -4.62
CA LYS A 175 3.89 -3.81 -4.04
C LYS A 175 3.86 -3.64 -2.52
N ILE A 176 3.08 -2.70 -2.01
CA ILE A 176 2.87 -2.51 -0.57
C ILE A 176 2.30 -3.80 0.05
N ALA A 177 1.21 -4.32 -0.51
CA ALA A 177 0.57 -5.53 0.01
C ALA A 177 1.50 -6.75 -0.04
N ALA A 178 2.38 -6.85 -1.04
CA ALA A 178 3.36 -7.93 -1.14
C ALA A 178 4.52 -7.81 -0.13
N ALA A 179 4.92 -6.59 0.21
CA ALA A 179 6.04 -6.34 1.13
C ALA A 179 5.69 -6.54 2.61
N LEU A 180 4.41 -6.72 2.94
CA LEU A 180 3.95 -6.76 4.32
C LEU A 180 4.36 -8.04 5.06
N PRO A 181 4.93 -7.94 6.28
CA PRO A 181 5.37 -9.10 7.04
C PRO A 181 4.19 -9.95 7.52
N GLY A 182 4.42 -11.24 7.68
CA GLY A 182 3.45 -12.22 8.19
C GLY A 182 3.02 -13.26 7.19
N LEU A 183 3.74 -13.35 6.08
CA LEU A 183 3.56 -14.38 5.05
C LEU A 183 4.92 -14.86 4.58
N GLU A 184 5.59 -15.56 5.50
CA GLU A 184 6.65 -16.46 5.06
C GLU A 184 5.96 -17.51 4.18
N THR A 185 6.22 -17.45 2.87
CA THR A 185 6.13 -18.65 2.05
C THR A 185 6.95 -19.69 2.78
N PRO A 186 6.48 -20.91 2.99
CA PRO A 186 7.36 -21.97 3.48
C PRO A 186 8.48 -22.11 2.45
N THR A 187 9.63 -21.46 2.72
CA THR A 187 10.85 -21.76 2.03
C THR A 187 11.08 -23.23 2.28
N SER A 188 10.99 -24.02 1.23
CA SER A 188 11.41 -25.40 1.19
C SER A 188 12.90 -25.49 1.53
N SER A 189 13.22 -25.39 2.82
CA SER A 189 14.50 -25.85 3.33
C SER A 189 14.39 -27.36 3.40
N GLY A 190 15.12 -28.03 2.49
CA GLY A 190 15.16 -29.45 2.35
C GLY A 190 15.46 -30.18 3.65
N ALA A 191 14.65 -31.18 3.92
CA ALA A 191 15.07 -32.37 4.63
C ALA A 191 14.35 -33.54 3.97
N ALA A 192 15.14 -34.44 3.47
CA ALA A 192 14.73 -35.70 2.86
C ALA A 192 13.94 -36.57 3.84
N GLY A 193 12.92 -37.25 3.35
CA GLY A 193 12.37 -38.42 4.03
C GLY A 193 10.87 -38.59 3.84
N GLY A 194 10.48 -39.58 3.02
CA GLY A 194 9.24 -40.31 3.18
C GLY A 194 8.11 -39.93 2.23
N GLU A 195 7.96 -40.76 1.23
CA GLU A 195 6.82 -40.89 0.33
C GLU A 195 5.52 -41.10 1.10
N ASP A 196 4.48 -40.36 0.74
CA ASP A 196 3.09 -40.88 0.71
C ASP A 196 2.28 -40.04 -0.28
N LEU A 197 2.28 -40.50 -1.52
CA LEU A 197 1.39 -40.05 -2.57
C LEU A 197 -0.02 -40.63 -2.31
N VAL A 198 -0.90 -39.78 -1.81
CA VAL A 198 -2.34 -40.14 -1.80
C VAL A 198 -2.92 -39.74 -3.16
N GLU A 199 -3.03 -40.74 -4.03
CA GLU A 199 -3.71 -40.63 -5.32
C GLU A 199 -5.23 -40.61 -5.08
N VAL A 200 -5.85 -39.45 -5.24
CA VAL A 200 -7.31 -39.32 -5.23
C VAL A 200 -7.82 -39.63 -6.64
N LYS A 201 -8.26 -40.85 -6.86
CA LYS A 201 -9.03 -41.26 -8.04
C LYS A 201 -10.43 -40.64 -8.00
N LEU A 202 -10.69 -39.71 -8.91
CA LEU A 202 -12.04 -39.27 -9.24
C LEU A 202 -12.68 -40.30 -10.18
N THR A 203 -13.51 -41.17 -9.65
CA THR A 203 -14.39 -42.03 -10.46
C THR A 203 -15.63 -41.23 -10.85
N GLY A 204 -15.70 -40.86 -12.12
CA GLY A 204 -16.91 -40.33 -12.74
C GLY A 204 -17.93 -41.47 -12.93
N ALA A 205 -19.13 -41.28 -12.44
CA ALA A 205 -20.29 -42.07 -12.83
C ALA A 205 -21.25 -41.17 -13.60
N ALA A 206 -21.28 -41.35 -14.91
CA ALA A 206 -22.31 -40.83 -15.76
C ALA A 206 -23.52 -41.78 -15.65
N THR A 207 -24.67 -41.28 -15.27
CA THR A 207 -25.95 -41.96 -15.46
C THR A 207 -26.81 -41.20 -16.44
N GLU A 208 -26.87 -41.71 -17.66
CA GLU A 208 -27.93 -41.39 -18.62
C GLU A 208 -29.26 -41.89 -18.11
N SER A 209 -30.27 -41.05 -18.03
CA SER A 209 -31.66 -41.46 -17.97
C SER A 209 -32.41 -40.97 -19.18
N LYS A 210 -32.70 -41.90 -20.08
CA LYS A 210 -33.70 -41.74 -21.13
C LYS A 210 -35.09 -41.70 -20.47
N SER A 211 -35.88 -40.67 -20.77
CA SER A 211 -37.32 -40.73 -20.60
C SER A 211 -38.00 -40.64 -21.94
N SER A 212 -38.75 -41.69 -22.21
CA SER A 212 -39.63 -41.88 -23.35
C SER A 212 -40.94 -41.13 -23.15
N CYS A 213 -41.46 -40.59 -24.27
CA CYS A 213 -42.80 -40.04 -24.37
C CYS A 213 -43.92 -41.04 -24.06
N CYS A 214 -44.99 -40.55 -23.46
CA CYS A 214 -46.36 -40.63 -23.89
C CYS A 214 -47.08 -39.37 -23.45
#